data_3e56fbf04f79adcdba0bdd9ecfd14803
#
_entry.id   3e56fbf04f79adcdba0bdd9ecfd14803
#
_cell.length_a   1.000
_cell.length_b   1.000
_cell.length_c   1.000
_cell.angle_alpha   90.00
_cell.angle_beta   90.00
_cell.angle_gamma   90.00
#
_symmetry.space_group_name_H-M   'P 1'
#
loop_
_entity.id
_entity.type
_entity.pdbx_description
1 polymer ?
#
loop_
_entity_poly.entity_id
_entity_poly.type
_entity_poly.pdbx_seq_one_letter_code
_entity_poly.pdbx_strand_id
1 'polypeptide(L)'
;GSVSLKIEKQQVTEKRFEKMNRLARRALHTSQIPEDLEAVTFRDAADENPAAAGVSQETVDALWRSVQSLYRTGVHPGIQISIRHRGEHVLHRAIGHASGNGPHDPRDAVKVPMTTDTPICYFSASKAVTALLMHMLAEQGLVNLMDPVSYYCPEFGVNGKRTITVHQILSHRGGIPAIPRETPIDVLWDNDEIWRLLCAARPVEVDGAKVAYHAITGGFVLQRVLERVTGDTIEHYLDKHLRRPMGMKWFTYGITPEHLNDLASNYATGPTPRFPVSWVVNRALGGDIRTVERVTNDPRFQEAVIPAGNLCGTAEEMGRFFQMMLNGGLWNGRRICSEITIRRAIQQFGSLQIDRTMMIPMRFSAGMMLGGNPVGLWGQNSRFAFGHVGLINKLCWADAARDISVSLLNTGIPIVGHHLPALAKFVYTVGDRFPLIPEHRRPLIAA
;
A
#
# COMPACT_ATOMS: atom_id res chain seq x y z
N GLY A 1 29.55 -24.96 46.84
CA GLY A 1 30.41 -25.00 45.61
C GLY A 1 29.66 -25.37 44.33
N SER A 2 28.72 -26.32 44.37
CA SER A 2 28.11 -26.86 43.12
C SER A 2 26.94 -26.04 42.57
N VAL A 3 26.21 -25.36 43.42
CA VAL A 3 25.05 -24.52 43.05
C VAL A 3 25.52 -23.20 42.42
N SER A 4 26.55 -22.59 42.97
CA SER A 4 27.16 -21.35 42.44
C SER A 4 27.73 -21.55 41.02
N LEU A 5 28.39 -22.66 40.76
CA LEU A 5 28.91 -22.99 39.44
C LEU A 5 27.83 -23.30 38.40
N LYS A 6 26.66 -23.82 38.81
CA LYS A 6 25.50 -24.02 37.92
C LYS A 6 24.88 -22.71 37.51
N ILE A 7 24.71 -21.80 38.47
CA ILE A 7 24.14 -20.46 38.22
C ILE A 7 25.05 -19.65 37.29
N GLU A 8 26.35 -19.71 37.52
CA GLU A 8 27.33 -19.01 36.68
C GLU A 8 27.39 -19.57 35.24
N LYS A 9 27.32 -20.90 35.09
CA LYS A 9 27.21 -21.53 33.75
C LYS A 9 25.92 -21.20 33.04
N GLN A 10 24.82 -21.14 33.77
CA GLN A 10 23.53 -20.76 33.19
C GLN A 10 23.52 -19.32 32.74
N GLN A 11 24.04 -18.38 33.52
CA GLN A 11 24.18 -16.97 33.15
C GLN A 11 25.11 -16.75 31.98
N VAL A 12 26.19 -17.52 31.86
CA VAL A 12 27.13 -17.47 30.71
C VAL A 12 26.44 -18.01 29.44
N THR A 13 25.62 -19.04 29.56
CA THR A 13 24.86 -19.60 28.44
C THR A 13 23.79 -18.66 27.98
N GLU A 14 23.05 -18.03 28.87
CA GLU A 14 22.05 -17.02 28.57
C GLU A 14 22.67 -15.79 27.89
N LYS A 15 23.79 -15.28 28.39
CA LYS A 15 24.51 -14.17 27.77
C LYS A 15 25.01 -14.50 26.36
N ARG A 16 25.46 -15.74 26.11
CA ARG A 16 25.89 -16.21 24.79
C ARG A 16 24.69 -16.30 23.84
N PHE A 17 23.58 -16.83 24.30
CA PHE A 17 22.35 -16.93 23.52
C PHE A 17 21.78 -15.55 23.16
N GLU A 18 21.76 -14.61 24.10
CA GLU A 18 21.39 -13.22 23.82
C GLU A 18 22.30 -12.53 22.82
N LYS A 19 23.61 -12.78 22.92
CA LYS A 19 24.59 -12.24 21.98
C LYS A 19 24.40 -12.80 20.57
N MET A 20 24.15 -14.11 20.46
CA MET A 20 23.84 -14.76 19.17
C MET A 20 22.56 -14.24 18.56
N ASN A 21 21.50 -14.13 19.35
CA ASN A 21 20.22 -13.57 18.90
C ASN A 21 20.36 -12.13 18.44
N ARG A 22 21.21 -11.34 19.10
CA ARG A 22 21.51 -9.97 18.70
C ARG A 22 22.23 -9.90 17.35
N LEU A 23 23.23 -10.78 17.18
CA LEU A 23 23.97 -10.87 15.92
C LEU A 23 23.06 -11.31 14.77
N ALA A 24 22.20 -12.28 15.01
CA ALA A 24 21.21 -12.75 14.04
C ALA A 24 20.22 -11.63 13.69
N ARG A 25 19.70 -10.89 14.67
CA ARG A 25 18.83 -9.75 14.41
C ARG A 25 19.50 -8.66 13.59
N ARG A 26 20.78 -8.36 13.87
CA ARG A 26 21.54 -7.38 13.10
C ARG A 26 21.77 -7.84 11.65
N ALA A 27 22.07 -9.09 11.45
CA ALA A 27 22.29 -9.66 10.11
C ALA A 27 21.00 -9.69 9.26
N LEU A 28 19.86 -9.95 9.90
CA LEU A 28 18.55 -10.00 9.26
C LEU A 28 17.82 -8.65 9.29
N HIS A 29 18.40 -7.62 9.92
CA HIS A 29 17.77 -6.31 10.09
C HIS A 29 16.33 -6.42 10.63
N THR A 30 16.18 -7.08 11.78
CA THR A 30 14.91 -7.30 12.44
C THR A 30 14.77 -6.51 13.73
N SER A 31 13.53 -6.21 14.10
CA SER A 31 13.18 -5.57 15.37
C SER A 31 13.22 -6.54 16.53
N GLN A 32 13.27 -6.02 17.74
CA GLN A 32 13.12 -6.80 18.95
C GLN A 32 11.62 -7.10 19.19
N ILE A 33 11.30 -8.38 19.31
CA ILE A 33 9.93 -8.86 19.55
C ILE A 33 9.81 -9.30 21.02
N PRO A 34 8.86 -8.75 21.80
CA PRO A 34 8.64 -9.20 23.17
C PRO A 34 8.00 -10.60 23.20
N GLU A 35 8.20 -11.33 24.28
CA GLU A 35 7.54 -12.64 24.47
C GLU A 35 6.02 -12.48 24.58
N ASP A 36 5.58 -11.51 25.38
CA ASP A 36 4.16 -11.17 25.54
C ASP A 36 3.74 -10.15 24.48
N LEU A 37 3.07 -10.63 23.45
CA LEU A 37 2.57 -9.77 22.37
C LEU A 37 1.43 -8.85 22.80
N GLU A 38 0.68 -9.19 23.86
CA GLU A 38 -0.37 -8.32 24.39
C GLU A 38 0.20 -6.99 24.91
N ALA A 39 1.42 -7.00 25.42
CA ALA A 39 2.12 -5.79 25.89
C ALA A 39 2.33 -4.73 24.78
N VAL A 40 2.33 -5.15 23.52
CA VAL A 40 2.51 -4.28 22.35
C VAL A 40 1.30 -4.29 21.42
N THR A 41 0.18 -4.85 21.87
CA THR A 41 -1.07 -4.89 21.10
C THR A 41 -1.97 -3.74 21.51
N PHE A 42 -2.51 -3.04 20.51
CA PHE A 42 -3.56 -2.04 20.69
C PHE A 42 -4.85 -2.55 20.06
N ARG A 43 -5.92 -2.55 20.83
CA ARG A 43 -7.27 -2.88 20.37
C ARG A 43 -8.30 -2.06 21.13
N ASP A 44 -9.39 -1.71 20.44
CA ASP A 44 -10.59 -1.18 21.03
C ASP A 44 -11.72 -2.17 20.75
N ALA A 45 -12.25 -2.81 21.80
CA ALA A 45 -13.32 -3.81 21.67
C ALA A 45 -14.60 -3.22 21.07
N ALA A 46 -14.82 -1.91 21.19
CA ALA A 46 -15.96 -1.22 20.60
C ALA A 46 -15.86 -1.13 19.06
N ASP A 47 -14.66 -1.24 18.50
CA ASP A 47 -14.44 -1.13 17.06
C ASP A 47 -14.67 -2.45 16.30
N GLU A 48 -14.83 -3.57 17.01
CA GLU A 48 -15.00 -4.88 16.38
C GLU A 48 -16.40 -5.43 16.66
N ASN A 49 -17.10 -5.83 15.61
CA ASN A 49 -18.42 -6.44 15.69
C ASN A 49 -18.55 -7.65 14.77
N PRO A 50 -17.77 -8.72 15.00
CA PRO A 50 -17.78 -9.89 14.14
C PRO A 50 -19.13 -10.59 14.11
N ALA A 51 -19.87 -10.60 15.22
CA ALA A 51 -21.18 -11.23 15.30
C ALA A 51 -22.20 -10.60 14.33
N ALA A 52 -22.18 -9.28 14.16
CA ALA A 52 -23.03 -8.60 13.19
C ALA A 52 -22.72 -9.00 11.74
N ALA A 53 -21.48 -9.37 11.45
CA ALA A 53 -21.06 -9.91 10.16
C ALA A 53 -21.31 -11.41 10.01
N GLY A 54 -21.82 -12.09 11.04
CA GLY A 54 -21.97 -13.55 11.06
C GLY A 54 -20.63 -14.29 11.18
N VAL A 55 -19.61 -13.65 11.76
CA VAL A 55 -18.26 -14.20 11.88
C VAL A 55 -18.03 -14.70 13.31
N SER A 56 -17.51 -15.91 13.44
CA SER A 56 -17.19 -16.50 14.73
C SER A 56 -15.96 -15.90 15.36
N GLN A 57 -15.86 -15.98 16.69
CA GLN A 57 -14.66 -15.57 17.43
C GLN A 57 -13.44 -16.40 17.02
N GLU A 58 -13.63 -17.69 16.70
CA GLU A 58 -12.54 -18.54 16.19
C GLU A 58 -11.94 -18.01 14.89
N THR A 59 -12.77 -17.49 13.98
CA THR A 59 -12.30 -16.84 12.75
C THR A 59 -11.50 -15.57 13.05
N VAL A 60 -12.00 -14.73 13.95
CA VAL A 60 -11.26 -13.53 14.41
C VAL A 60 -9.90 -13.92 15.00
N ASP A 61 -9.88 -14.92 15.85
CA ASP A 61 -8.64 -15.41 16.48
C ASP A 61 -7.66 -15.99 15.46
N ALA A 62 -8.15 -16.71 14.45
CA ALA A 62 -7.31 -17.24 13.38
C ALA A 62 -6.68 -16.12 12.51
N LEU A 63 -7.45 -15.10 12.17
CA LEU A 63 -6.97 -13.94 11.46
C LEU A 63 -5.91 -13.19 12.27
N TRP A 64 -6.18 -12.97 13.55
CA TRP A 64 -5.24 -12.28 14.43
C TRP A 64 -3.95 -13.08 14.63
N ARG A 65 -4.02 -14.39 14.80
CA ARG A 65 -2.82 -15.25 14.87
C ARG A 65 -1.96 -15.13 13.62
N SER A 66 -2.56 -15.00 12.44
CA SER A 66 -1.78 -14.83 11.19
C SER A 66 -1.05 -13.49 11.16
N VAL A 67 -1.65 -12.42 11.70
CA VAL A 67 -0.99 -11.11 11.86
C VAL A 67 0.14 -11.20 12.91
N GLN A 68 -0.11 -11.85 14.03
CA GLN A 68 0.91 -12.07 15.07
C GLN A 68 2.10 -12.87 14.52
N SER A 69 1.87 -13.87 13.69
CA SER A 69 2.92 -14.65 13.06
C SER A 69 3.79 -13.79 12.13
N LEU A 70 3.17 -12.87 11.39
CA LEU A 70 3.90 -11.91 10.58
C LEU A 70 4.73 -10.95 11.46
N TYR A 71 4.16 -10.44 12.54
CA TYR A 71 4.87 -9.57 13.47
C TYR A 71 6.08 -10.28 14.11
N ARG A 72 5.95 -11.55 14.47
CA ARG A 72 7.05 -12.36 15.05
C ARG A 72 8.24 -12.58 14.12
N THR A 73 8.08 -12.38 12.82
CA THR A 73 9.23 -12.42 11.90
C THR A 73 10.25 -11.31 12.17
N GLY A 74 9.84 -10.25 12.86
CA GLY A 74 10.70 -9.13 13.23
C GLY A 74 10.95 -8.11 12.12
N VAL A 75 10.42 -8.32 10.91
CA VAL A 75 10.63 -7.40 9.77
C VAL A 75 9.71 -6.18 9.80
N HIS A 76 8.65 -6.20 10.62
CA HIS A 76 7.73 -5.08 10.77
C HIS A 76 7.75 -4.55 12.20
N PRO A 77 8.39 -3.41 12.47
CA PRO A 77 8.34 -2.77 13.79
C PRO A 77 6.92 -2.46 14.26
N GLY A 78 6.01 -2.19 13.34
CA GLY A 78 4.60 -1.97 13.62
C GLY A 78 3.70 -2.46 12.52
N ILE A 79 2.52 -2.95 12.90
CA ILE A 79 1.48 -3.43 11.97
C ILE A 79 0.14 -2.85 12.40
N GLN A 80 -0.66 -2.42 11.42
CA GLN A 80 -2.10 -2.18 11.57
C GLN A 80 -2.87 -3.12 10.67
N ILE A 81 -4.02 -3.58 11.16
CA ILE A 81 -4.93 -4.44 10.41
C ILE A 81 -6.37 -3.95 10.54
N SER A 82 -7.07 -3.86 9.42
CA SER A 82 -8.51 -3.62 9.35
C SER A 82 -9.13 -4.61 8.39
N ILE A 83 -10.07 -5.41 8.87
CA ILE A 83 -10.84 -6.34 8.04
C ILE A 83 -12.33 -6.07 8.29
N ARG A 84 -13.06 -5.83 7.19
CA ARG A 84 -14.53 -5.74 7.19
C ARG A 84 -15.10 -6.90 6.40
N HIS A 85 -16.22 -7.42 6.87
CA HIS A 85 -17.05 -8.37 6.16
C HIS A 85 -18.50 -7.92 6.24
N ARG A 86 -19.20 -7.90 5.10
CA ARG A 86 -20.56 -7.34 5.01
C ARG A 86 -20.68 -5.92 5.59
N GLY A 87 -19.63 -5.13 5.41
CA GLY A 87 -19.55 -3.77 5.91
C GLY A 87 -19.18 -3.62 7.39
N GLU A 88 -19.19 -4.70 8.17
CA GLU A 88 -18.91 -4.68 9.61
C GLU A 88 -17.45 -4.96 9.90
N HIS A 89 -16.88 -4.27 10.88
CA HIS A 89 -15.52 -4.54 11.35
C HIS A 89 -15.42 -5.90 12.05
N VAL A 90 -14.65 -6.80 11.44
CA VAL A 90 -14.33 -8.11 12.01
C VAL A 90 -13.06 -8.07 12.83
N LEU A 91 -12.06 -7.34 12.34
CA LEU A 91 -10.76 -7.19 12.99
C LEU A 91 -10.26 -5.76 12.79
N HIS A 92 -9.92 -5.10 13.89
CA HIS A 92 -9.36 -3.75 13.87
C HIS A 92 -8.38 -3.58 15.02
N ARG A 93 -7.08 -3.77 14.74
CA ARG A 93 -6.02 -3.79 15.77
C ARG A 93 -4.71 -3.23 15.24
N ALA A 94 -3.81 -2.96 16.15
CA ALA A 94 -2.42 -2.62 15.87
C ALA A 94 -1.49 -3.40 16.79
N ILE A 95 -0.26 -3.63 16.35
CA ILE A 95 0.78 -4.31 17.13
C ILE A 95 2.13 -3.70 16.84
N GLY A 96 2.95 -3.56 17.89
CA GLY A 96 4.30 -3.04 17.80
C GLY A 96 4.38 -1.52 17.98
N HIS A 97 5.30 -0.90 17.25
CA HIS A 97 5.67 0.50 17.44
C HIS A 97 5.63 1.28 16.13
N ALA A 98 5.20 2.52 16.24
CA ALA A 98 5.24 3.50 15.14
C ALA A 98 6.68 3.98 14.87
N SER A 99 7.49 4.05 15.92
CA SER A 99 8.90 4.44 15.84
C SER A 99 9.67 3.98 17.08
N GLY A 100 10.99 3.99 17.00
CA GLY A 100 11.90 3.73 18.14
C GLY A 100 12.26 2.27 18.34
N ASN A 101 11.70 1.33 17.59
CA ASN A 101 12.04 -0.10 17.67
C ASN A 101 12.48 -0.69 16.32
N GLY A 102 13.06 0.13 15.45
CA GLY A 102 13.67 -0.36 14.22
C GLY A 102 15.00 -1.09 14.48
N PRO A 103 15.50 -1.86 13.49
CA PRO A 103 16.71 -2.69 13.63
C PRO A 103 17.96 -1.91 14.03
N HIS A 104 18.02 -0.65 13.64
CA HIS A 104 19.18 0.24 13.86
C HIS A 104 18.88 1.38 14.82
N ASP A 105 17.69 1.45 15.39
CA ASP A 105 17.37 2.44 16.41
C ASP A 105 18.21 2.20 17.67
N PRO A 106 18.64 3.27 18.38
CA PRO A 106 19.31 3.14 19.67
C PRO A 106 18.43 2.36 20.66
N ARG A 107 19.08 1.58 21.54
CA ARG A 107 18.33 0.78 22.56
C ARG A 107 17.53 1.64 23.53
N ASP A 108 18.02 2.84 23.80
CA ASP A 108 17.39 3.83 24.67
C ASP A 108 16.45 4.78 23.91
N ALA A 109 16.24 4.56 22.61
CA ALA A 109 15.27 5.32 21.85
C ALA A 109 13.87 5.17 22.46
N VAL A 110 13.12 6.27 22.47
CA VAL A 110 11.72 6.24 22.88
C VAL A 110 10.92 5.41 21.88
N LYS A 111 10.26 4.35 22.39
CA LYS A 111 9.39 3.49 21.59
C LYS A 111 7.98 4.05 21.62
N VAL A 112 7.54 4.57 20.49
CA VAL A 112 6.18 5.10 20.33
C VAL A 112 5.26 3.95 19.90
N PRO A 113 4.20 3.62 20.68
CA PRO A 113 3.30 2.53 20.33
C PRO A 113 2.61 2.76 18.98
N MET A 114 2.43 1.69 18.22
CA MET A 114 1.52 1.68 17.09
C MET A 114 0.09 1.55 17.60
N THR A 115 -0.76 2.50 17.26
CA THR A 115 -2.20 2.43 17.52
C THR A 115 -2.99 2.33 16.22
N THR A 116 -4.28 2.11 16.28
CA THR A 116 -5.15 2.12 15.11
C THR A 116 -5.36 3.53 14.53
N ASP A 117 -4.96 4.57 15.26
CA ASP A 117 -5.04 5.97 14.81
C ASP A 117 -3.69 6.51 14.28
N THR A 118 -2.63 5.74 14.33
CA THR A 118 -1.32 6.14 13.80
C THR A 118 -1.35 6.24 12.28
N PRO A 119 -1.05 7.40 11.68
CA PRO A 119 -0.96 7.50 10.22
C PRO A 119 0.30 6.80 9.72
N ILE A 120 0.15 6.12 8.59
CA ILE A 120 1.20 5.36 7.92
C ILE A 120 1.22 5.79 6.45
N CYS A 121 2.40 5.92 5.86
CA CYS A 121 2.53 6.13 4.42
C CYS A 121 2.09 4.87 3.68
N TYR A 122 1.11 5.01 2.79
CA TYR A 122 0.58 3.89 2.01
C TYR A 122 1.50 3.44 0.87
N PHE A 123 2.51 4.22 0.55
CA PHE A 123 3.32 4.00 -0.64
C PHE A 123 2.45 3.83 -1.89
N SER A 124 2.72 2.81 -2.69
CA SER A 124 2.02 2.60 -3.96
C SER A 124 0.54 2.27 -3.84
N ALA A 125 0.04 1.91 -2.65
CA ALA A 125 -1.40 1.80 -2.46
C ALA A 125 -2.13 3.14 -2.67
N SER A 126 -1.41 4.26 -2.59
CA SER A 126 -1.88 5.60 -2.99
C SER A 126 -2.43 5.63 -4.43
N LYS A 127 -1.89 4.81 -5.32
CA LYS A 127 -2.29 4.78 -6.73
C LYS A 127 -3.75 4.41 -6.94
N ALA A 128 -4.28 3.52 -6.11
CA ALA A 128 -5.69 3.14 -6.18
C ALA A 128 -6.61 4.34 -5.94
N VAL A 129 -6.26 5.17 -5.00
CA VAL A 129 -7.03 6.39 -4.65
C VAL A 129 -6.87 7.43 -5.75
N THR A 130 -5.66 7.71 -6.19
CA THR A 130 -5.39 8.65 -7.28
C THR A 130 -6.12 8.24 -8.57
N ALA A 131 -6.11 6.94 -8.88
CA ALA A 131 -6.84 6.41 -10.02
C ALA A 131 -8.35 6.66 -9.91
N LEU A 132 -8.94 6.41 -8.74
CA LEU A 132 -10.37 6.67 -8.56
C LEU A 132 -10.73 8.14 -8.74
N LEU A 133 -9.87 9.07 -8.31
CA LEU A 133 -10.07 10.51 -8.57
C LEU A 133 -10.18 10.78 -10.08
N MET A 134 -9.36 10.13 -10.89
CA MET A 134 -9.41 10.28 -12.35
C MET A 134 -10.71 9.72 -12.93
N HIS A 135 -11.17 8.57 -12.45
CA HIS A 135 -12.46 8.02 -12.85
C HIS A 135 -13.64 8.91 -12.42
N MET A 136 -13.53 9.57 -11.27
CA MET A 136 -14.53 10.56 -10.82
C MET A 136 -14.55 11.78 -11.73
N LEU A 137 -13.41 12.26 -12.23
CA LEU A 137 -13.35 13.31 -13.24
C LEU A 137 -14.04 12.89 -14.54
N ALA A 138 -13.87 11.65 -14.95
CA ALA A 138 -14.55 11.10 -16.13
C ALA A 138 -16.08 11.05 -15.92
N GLU A 139 -16.55 10.67 -14.74
CA GLU A 139 -17.95 10.72 -14.36
C GLU A 139 -18.55 12.13 -14.50
N GLN A 140 -17.79 13.15 -14.12
CA GLN A 140 -18.18 14.55 -14.19
C GLN A 140 -18.08 15.14 -15.61
N GLY A 141 -17.58 14.39 -16.57
CA GLY A 141 -17.37 14.86 -17.95
C GLY A 141 -16.18 15.82 -18.11
N LEU A 142 -15.31 15.95 -17.10
CA LEU A 142 -14.14 16.82 -17.15
C LEU A 142 -12.96 16.20 -17.91
N VAL A 143 -12.89 14.87 -17.91
CA VAL A 143 -11.86 14.10 -18.58
C VAL A 143 -12.50 12.93 -19.31
N ASN A 144 -12.05 12.67 -20.56
CA ASN A 144 -12.24 11.38 -21.20
C ASN A 144 -10.92 10.61 -21.07
N LEU A 145 -10.95 9.47 -20.40
CA LEU A 145 -9.75 8.68 -20.14
C LEU A 145 -9.05 8.20 -21.42
N MET A 146 -9.79 8.08 -22.51
CA MET A 146 -9.24 7.69 -23.81
C MET A 146 -8.62 8.86 -24.60
N ASP A 147 -8.75 10.09 -24.10
CA ASP A 147 -8.08 11.23 -24.69
C ASP A 147 -6.56 11.18 -24.42
N PRO A 148 -5.75 11.68 -25.33
CA PRO A 148 -4.33 11.89 -25.08
C PRO A 148 -4.11 12.85 -23.91
N VAL A 149 -3.08 12.59 -23.10
CA VAL A 149 -2.64 13.52 -22.07
C VAL A 149 -2.35 14.91 -22.67
N SER A 150 -1.80 14.96 -23.88
CA SER A 150 -1.49 16.20 -24.60
C SER A 150 -2.72 17.04 -24.95
N TYR A 151 -3.91 16.46 -24.94
CA TYR A 151 -5.15 17.22 -25.10
C TYR A 151 -5.38 18.17 -23.92
N TYR A 152 -5.06 17.72 -22.70
CA TYR A 152 -5.18 18.51 -21.46
C TYR A 152 -3.90 19.30 -21.15
N CYS A 153 -2.75 18.72 -21.44
CA CYS A 153 -1.43 19.26 -21.20
C CYS A 153 -0.61 19.23 -22.49
N PRO A 154 -0.78 20.23 -23.39
CA PRO A 154 -0.12 20.23 -24.70
C PRO A 154 1.40 20.08 -24.65
N GLU A 155 2.04 20.61 -23.60
CA GLU A 155 3.49 20.54 -23.37
C GLU A 155 4.01 19.11 -23.18
N PHE A 156 3.15 18.19 -22.77
CA PHE A 156 3.50 16.77 -22.65
C PHE A 156 3.66 16.07 -24.01
N GLY A 157 2.99 16.55 -25.03
CA GLY A 157 2.87 15.91 -26.35
C GLY A 157 4.11 15.92 -27.23
N VAL A 158 5.26 16.31 -26.69
CA VAL A 158 6.53 16.35 -27.44
C VAL A 158 7.30 15.03 -27.33
N ASN A 159 8.33 14.88 -28.15
CA ASN A 159 9.24 13.71 -28.13
C ASN A 159 8.52 12.35 -28.28
N GLY A 160 7.49 12.29 -29.10
CA GLY A 160 6.77 11.07 -29.43
C GLY A 160 5.64 10.71 -28.47
N LYS A 161 5.26 11.61 -27.53
CA LYS A 161 4.23 11.34 -26.51
C LYS A 161 2.83 11.84 -26.88
N ARG A 162 2.63 12.36 -28.07
CA ARG A 162 1.39 13.03 -28.47
C ARG A 162 0.14 12.15 -28.31
N THR A 163 0.26 10.86 -28.55
CA THR A 163 -0.88 9.91 -28.56
C THR A 163 -1.06 9.14 -27.27
N ILE A 164 -0.17 9.30 -26.28
CA ILE A 164 -0.29 8.60 -25.01
C ILE A 164 -1.54 9.10 -24.28
N THR A 165 -2.47 8.17 -24.01
CA THR A 165 -3.75 8.48 -23.35
C THR A 165 -3.63 8.49 -21.83
N VAL A 166 -4.60 9.16 -21.18
CA VAL A 166 -4.75 9.10 -19.71
C VAL A 166 -4.95 7.65 -19.26
N HIS A 167 -5.74 6.87 -20.02
CA HIS A 167 -5.97 5.46 -19.74
C HIS A 167 -4.69 4.61 -19.79
N GLN A 168 -3.80 4.88 -20.77
CA GLN A 168 -2.50 4.20 -20.83
C GLN A 168 -1.65 4.49 -19.59
N ILE A 169 -1.65 5.71 -19.08
CA ILE A 169 -0.96 6.06 -17.83
C ILE A 169 -1.57 5.28 -16.64
N LEU A 170 -2.90 5.28 -16.52
CA LEU A 170 -3.60 4.54 -15.45
C LEU A 170 -3.34 3.04 -15.46
N SER A 171 -3.20 2.46 -16.65
CA SER A 171 -3.00 1.00 -16.83
C SER A 171 -1.54 0.58 -16.95
N HIS A 172 -0.59 1.46 -16.66
CA HIS A 172 0.86 1.23 -16.75
C HIS A 172 1.35 0.87 -18.17
N ARG A 173 0.72 1.46 -19.17
CA ARG A 173 1.01 1.27 -20.60
C ARG A 173 1.44 2.55 -21.29
N GLY A 174 1.83 3.56 -20.51
CA GLY A 174 2.20 4.88 -21.04
C GLY A 174 3.62 4.98 -21.60
N GLY A 175 4.43 3.95 -21.44
CA GLY A 175 5.79 3.93 -21.98
C GLY A 175 6.80 4.83 -21.26
N ILE A 176 6.47 5.38 -20.10
CA ILE A 176 7.33 6.23 -19.27
C ILE A 176 7.46 5.65 -17.87
N PRO A 177 8.02 4.44 -17.71
CA PRO A 177 8.00 3.75 -16.42
C PRO A 177 8.93 4.33 -15.36
N ALA A 178 9.90 5.15 -15.74
CA ALA A 178 10.92 5.69 -14.84
C ALA A 178 11.37 7.09 -15.23
N ILE A 179 11.84 7.83 -14.22
CA ILE A 179 12.60 9.08 -14.40
C ILE A 179 14.05 8.73 -14.75
N PRO A 180 14.78 9.62 -15.46
CA PRO A 180 16.21 9.38 -15.74
C PRO A 180 17.01 9.11 -14.47
N ARG A 181 17.92 8.12 -14.52
CA ARG A 181 18.70 7.63 -13.36
C ARG A 181 19.58 8.68 -12.71
N GLU A 182 20.07 9.64 -13.50
CA GLU A 182 20.94 10.72 -13.05
C GLU A 182 20.19 11.81 -12.28
N THR A 183 18.88 11.72 -12.21
CA THR A 183 18.06 12.74 -11.54
C THR A 183 18.28 12.68 -10.04
N PRO A 184 18.59 13.81 -9.37
CA PRO A 184 18.66 13.86 -7.93
C PRO A 184 17.33 13.47 -7.29
N ILE A 185 17.41 12.77 -6.16
CA ILE A 185 16.23 12.22 -5.48
C ILE A 185 15.29 13.30 -4.95
N ASP A 186 15.83 14.49 -4.63
CA ASP A 186 15.06 15.64 -4.15
C ASP A 186 14.15 16.24 -5.22
N VAL A 187 14.22 15.80 -6.47
CA VAL A 187 13.22 16.13 -7.50
C VAL A 187 11.81 15.66 -7.10
N LEU A 188 11.68 14.61 -6.27
CA LEU A 188 10.38 14.05 -5.88
C LEU A 188 9.47 15.05 -5.17
N TRP A 189 10.03 16.05 -4.50
CA TRP A 189 9.26 17.11 -3.84
C TRP A 189 9.26 18.44 -4.60
N ASP A 190 9.75 18.45 -5.83
CA ASP A 190 9.66 19.57 -6.76
C ASP A 190 8.75 19.23 -7.93
N ASN A 191 7.45 19.48 -7.79
CA ASN A 191 6.43 19.13 -8.76
C ASN A 191 6.68 19.78 -10.13
N ASP A 192 7.22 21.00 -10.19
CA ASP A 192 7.47 21.69 -11.45
C ASP A 192 8.65 21.09 -12.18
N GLU A 193 9.74 20.78 -11.48
CA GLU A 193 10.90 20.15 -12.09
C GLU A 193 10.60 18.73 -12.58
N ILE A 194 9.85 17.95 -11.78
CA ILE A 194 9.48 16.60 -12.21
C ILE A 194 8.56 16.63 -13.44
N TRP A 195 7.66 17.61 -13.51
CA TRP A 195 6.81 17.80 -14.68
C TRP A 195 7.63 18.16 -15.91
N ARG A 196 8.62 19.05 -15.77
CA ARG A 196 9.55 19.38 -16.84
C ARG A 196 10.29 18.15 -17.36
N LEU A 197 10.77 17.29 -16.47
CA LEU A 197 11.45 16.04 -16.83
C LEU A 197 10.53 15.08 -17.57
N LEU A 198 9.28 14.95 -17.12
CA LEU A 198 8.30 14.08 -17.78
C LEU A 198 7.90 14.59 -19.16
N CYS A 199 7.76 15.91 -19.33
CA CYS A 199 7.52 16.50 -20.64
C CYS A 199 8.70 16.29 -21.60
N ALA A 200 9.94 16.37 -21.10
CA ALA A 200 11.15 16.15 -21.88
C ALA A 200 11.43 14.67 -22.18
N ALA A 201 10.85 13.75 -21.43
CA ALA A 201 11.10 12.32 -21.57
C ALA A 201 10.69 11.78 -22.94
N ARG A 202 11.44 10.77 -23.41
CA ARG A 202 11.08 9.96 -24.58
C ARG A 202 10.46 8.65 -24.10
N PRO A 203 9.30 8.22 -24.63
CA PRO A 203 8.71 6.95 -24.25
C PRO A 203 9.53 5.79 -24.83
N VAL A 204 9.54 4.66 -24.12
CA VAL A 204 10.10 3.40 -24.63
C VAL A 204 9.21 2.79 -25.71
N GLU A 205 7.91 3.09 -25.65
CA GLU A 205 6.89 2.72 -26.61
C GLU A 205 5.63 3.58 -26.44
N VAL A 206 4.76 3.64 -27.43
CA VAL A 206 3.55 4.48 -27.40
C VAL A 206 2.27 3.71 -27.76
N ASP A 207 2.38 2.48 -28.24
CA ASP A 207 1.23 1.69 -28.69
C ASP A 207 0.35 1.14 -27.58
N GLY A 208 0.82 1.19 -26.32
CA GLY A 208 0.09 0.69 -25.16
C GLY A 208 0.00 -0.83 -25.07
N ALA A 209 0.76 -1.58 -25.88
CA ALA A 209 0.70 -3.03 -25.91
C ALA A 209 1.38 -3.69 -24.72
N LYS A 210 2.35 -3.02 -24.11
CA LYS A 210 3.22 -3.59 -23.07
C LYS A 210 3.01 -2.95 -21.72
N VAL A 211 2.86 -3.78 -20.71
CA VAL A 211 2.71 -3.36 -19.30
C VAL A 211 4.10 -3.17 -18.68
N ALA A 212 4.35 -1.99 -18.16
CA ALA A 212 5.52 -1.69 -17.33
C ALA A 212 5.11 -0.78 -16.20
N TYR A 213 5.13 -1.29 -14.98
CA TYR A 213 4.69 -0.57 -13.80
C TYR A 213 5.36 0.79 -13.67
N HIS A 214 4.56 1.86 -13.62
CA HIS A 214 5.01 3.23 -13.44
C HIS A 214 5.02 3.55 -11.95
N ALA A 215 6.13 3.29 -11.26
CA ALA A 215 6.21 3.40 -9.81
C ALA A 215 5.91 4.81 -9.28
N ILE A 216 6.34 5.85 -10.00
CA ILE A 216 6.23 7.25 -9.58
C ILE A 216 5.64 8.13 -10.67
N THR A 217 6.06 7.95 -11.92
CA THR A 217 5.82 8.88 -13.02
C THR A 217 4.35 9.10 -13.35
N GLY A 218 3.56 8.02 -13.33
CA GLY A 218 2.14 8.09 -13.67
C GLY A 218 1.35 9.02 -12.77
N GLY A 219 1.62 9.00 -11.48
CA GLY A 219 0.92 9.86 -10.52
C GLY A 219 1.11 11.35 -10.78
N PHE A 220 2.30 11.76 -11.18
CA PHE A 220 2.59 13.16 -11.52
C PHE A 220 1.90 13.59 -12.81
N VAL A 221 1.80 12.70 -13.79
CA VAL A 221 1.04 12.97 -15.01
C VAL A 221 -0.45 13.15 -14.71
N LEU A 222 -1.03 12.22 -13.93
CA LEU A 222 -2.43 12.30 -13.54
C LEU A 222 -2.73 13.55 -12.71
N GLN A 223 -1.82 13.94 -11.81
CA GLN A 223 -1.90 15.18 -11.05
C GLN A 223 -2.06 16.38 -11.96
N ARG A 224 -1.23 16.51 -12.98
CA ARG A 224 -1.28 17.65 -13.89
C ARG A 224 -2.58 17.70 -14.71
N VAL A 225 -3.05 16.55 -15.17
CA VAL A 225 -4.33 16.48 -15.87
C VAL A 225 -5.46 16.96 -14.95
N LEU A 226 -5.53 16.42 -13.72
CA LEU A 226 -6.55 16.83 -12.74
C LEU A 226 -6.49 18.33 -12.46
N GLU A 227 -5.32 18.85 -12.16
CA GLU A 227 -5.13 20.27 -11.83
C GLU A 227 -5.50 21.17 -13.00
N ARG A 228 -5.19 20.73 -14.23
CA ARG A 228 -5.50 21.47 -15.46
C ARG A 228 -7.01 21.58 -15.72
N VAL A 229 -7.74 20.47 -15.51
CA VAL A 229 -9.18 20.44 -15.84
C VAL A 229 -10.06 20.94 -14.70
N THR A 230 -9.59 20.95 -13.46
CA THR A 230 -10.37 21.41 -12.30
C THR A 230 -10.00 22.83 -11.85
N GLY A 231 -8.79 23.29 -12.16
CA GLY A 231 -8.23 24.53 -11.58
C GLY A 231 -7.91 24.42 -10.09
N ASP A 232 -7.95 23.19 -9.55
CA ASP A 232 -7.72 22.87 -8.13
C ASP A 232 -6.46 22.02 -7.97
N THR A 233 -5.87 22.01 -6.79
CA THR A 233 -4.78 21.09 -6.48
C THR A 233 -5.32 19.68 -6.22
N ILE A 234 -4.50 18.65 -6.49
CA ILE A 234 -4.95 17.27 -6.27
C ILE A 234 -5.23 16.98 -4.79
N GLU A 235 -4.44 17.52 -3.88
CA GLU A 235 -4.64 17.37 -2.44
C GLU A 235 -5.93 18.04 -1.96
N HIS A 236 -6.27 19.19 -2.49
CA HIS A 236 -7.54 19.85 -2.17
C HIS A 236 -8.72 19.12 -2.79
N TYR A 237 -8.57 18.62 -4.02
CA TYR A 237 -9.61 17.83 -4.68
C TYR A 237 -9.91 16.53 -3.92
N LEU A 238 -8.86 15.83 -3.48
CA LEU A 238 -9.00 14.65 -2.61
C LEU A 238 -9.74 14.99 -1.31
N ASP A 239 -9.35 16.07 -0.66
CA ASP A 239 -9.97 16.53 0.59
C ASP A 239 -11.45 16.80 0.43
N LYS A 240 -11.81 17.57 -0.59
CA LYS A 240 -13.18 18.00 -0.86
C LYS A 240 -14.10 16.86 -1.29
N HIS A 241 -13.61 15.94 -2.14
CA HIS A 241 -14.44 14.94 -2.79
C HIS A 241 -14.39 13.56 -2.12
N LEU A 242 -13.39 13.30 -1.29
CA LEU A 242 -13.21 11.99 -0.70
C LEU A 242 -12.99 12.04 0.81
N ARG A 243 -11.98 12.71 1.30
CA ARG A 243 -11.61 12.70 2.72
C ARG A 243 -12.73 13.25 3.61
N ARG A 244 -13.17 14.48 3.38
CA ARG A 244 -14.24 15.12 4.18
C ARG A 244 -15.59 14.41 4.01
N PRO A 245 -16.05 14.09 2.80
CA PRO A 245 -17.31 13.35 2.63
C PRO A 245 -17.34 12.00 3.32
N MET A 246 -16.18 11.32 3.44
CA MET A 246 -16.06 10.04 4.13
C MET A 246 -15.69 10.16 5.61
N GLY A 247 -15.53 11.38 6.13
CA GLY A 247 -15.22 11.64 7.54
C GLY A 247 -13.84 11.14 7.98
N MET A 248 -12.88 11.11 7.08
CA MET A 248 -11.52 10.63 7.38
C MET A 248 -10.69 11.70 8.08
N LYS A 249 -9.93 11.29 9.09
CA LYS A 249 -9.04 12.17 9.86
C LYS A 249 -7.75 12.48 9.10
N TRP A 250 -7.10 11.45 8.57
CA TRP A 250 -5.85 11.55 7.82
C TRP A 250 -6.16 11.54 6.31
N PHE A 251 -5.79 10.55 5.60
CA PHE A 251 -6.09 10.29 4.18
C PHE A 251 -5.77 11.48 3.27
N THR A 252 -4.49 11.85 3.26
CA THR A 252 -3.99 13.03 2.54
C THR A 252 -2.67 12.76 1.86
N TYR A 253 -2.43 13.38 0.71
CA TYR A 253 -1.11 13.43 0.09
C TYR A 253 -0.23 14.39 0.89
N GLY A 254 0.84 13.85 1.44
CA GLY A 254 1.67 14.60 2.36
C GLY A 254 0.96 14.90 3.68
N ILE A 255 1.71 14.87 4.76
CA ILE A 255 1.20 15.18 6.08
C ILE A 255 1.51 16.65 6.41
N THR A 256 0.62 17.29 7.17
CA THR A 256 0.87 18.67 7.61
C THR A 256 2.04 18.73 8.60
N PRO A 257 2.82 19.84 8.64
CA PRO A 257 3.99 19.95 9.51
C PRO A 257 3.70 19.68 10.99
N GLU A 258 2.51 20.04 11.48
CA GLU A 258 2.09 19.81 12.86
C GLU A 258 1.98 18.34 13.23
N HIS A 259 1.80 17.46 12.23
CA HIS A 259 1.58 16.04 12.41
C HIS A 259 2.74 15.15 11.95
N LEU A 260 3.88 15.73 11.60
CA LEU A 260 5.07 14.95 11.20
C LEU A 260 5.47 13.90 12.23
N ASN A 261 5.40 14.26 13.52
CA ASN A 261 5.76 13.36 14.61
C ASN A 261 4.73 12.26 14.85
N ASP A 262 3.51 12.39 14.32
CA ASP A 262 2.47 11.37 14.42
C ASP A 262 2.65 10.27 13.37
N LEU A 263 3.31 10.59 12.25
CA LEU A 263 3.53 9.65 11.15
C LEU A 263 4.52 8.56 11.56
N ALA A 264 4.15 7.31 11.32
CA ALA A 264 5.03 6.18 11.56
C ALA A 264 6.28 6.25 10.68
N SER A 265 7.42 5.87 11.25
CA SER A 265 8.67 5.75 10.51
C SER A 265 8.69 4.50 9.63
N ASN A 266 9.39 4.57 8.51
CA ASN A 266 9.62 3.43 7.62
C ASN A 266 11.00 2.84 7.89
N TYR A 267 11.12 1.52 7.81
CA TYR A 267 12.34 0.81 8.17
C TYR A 267 12.78 -0.18 7.08
N ALA A 268 14.02 -0.07 6.65
CA ALA A 268 14.66 -1.11 5.84
C ALA A 268 14.93 -2.32 6.74
N THR A 269 14.28 -3.42 6.44
CA THR A 269 14.32 -4.64 7.25
C THR A 269 14.49 -5.88 6.38
N GLY A 270 14.77 -7.00 7.02
CA GLY A 270 14.99 -8.27 6.33
C GLY A 270 16.37 -8.37 5.67
N PRO A 271 16.66 -9.51 5.03
CA PRO A 271 17.90 -9.71 4.32
C PRO A 271 18.11 -8.68 3.22
N THR A 272 19.34 -8.20 3.07
CA THR A 272 19.68 -7.29 1.96
C THR A 272 19.51 -8.02 0.63
N PRO A 273 18.72 -7.47 -0.31
CA PRO A 273 18.52 -8.07 -1.63
C PRO A 273 19.85 -8.23 -2.38
N ARG A 274 20.00 -9.37 -3.07
CA ARG A 274 21.13 -9.66 -3.94
C ARG A 274 20.67 -9.78 -5.39
N PHE A 275 21.60 -9.69 -6.32
CA PHE A 275 21.31 -9.94 -7.73
C PHE A 275 20.66 -11.34 -7.92
N PRO A 276 19.59 -11.49 -8.73
CA PRO A 276 18.96 -10.47 -9.61
C PRO A 276 17.91 -9.58 -8.93
N VAL A 277 17.48 -9.91 -7.72
CA VAL A 277 16.39 -9.17 -7.02
C VAL A 277 16.79 -7.71 -6.77
N SER A 278 18.05 -7.46 -6.35
CA SER A 278 18.55 -6.10 -6.14
C SER A 278 18.45 -5.23 -7.41
N TRP A 279 18.70 -5.83 -8.57
CA TRP A 279 18.58 -5.14 -9.85
C TRP A 279 17.12 -4.73 -10.15
N VAL A 280 16.17 -5.64 -9.91
CA VAL A 280 14.73 -5.34 -10.08
C VAL A 280 14.30 -4.24 -9.13
N VAL A 281 14.69 -4.31 -7.86
CA VAL A 281 14.38 -3.30 -6.84
C VAL A 281 14.92 -1.93 -7.22
N ASN A 282 16.20 -1.85 -7.59
CA ASN A 282 16.81 -0.59 -8.00
C ASN A 282 16.14 0.00 -9.24
N ARG A 283 15.76 -0.85 -10.18
CA ARG A 283 15.07 -0.43 -11.40
C ARG A 283 13.65 0.08 -11.10
N ALA A 284 12.92 -0.60 -10.23
CA ALA A 284 11.54 -0.25 -9.90
C ALA A 284 11.45 0.98 -9.00
N LEU A 285 12.35 1.14 -8.05
CA LEU A 285 12.29 2.16 -6.99
C LEU A 285 13.27 3.32 -7.20
N GLY A 286 14.19 3.22 -8.14
CA GLY A 286 15.22 4.24 -8.37
C GLY A 286 16.35 4.25 -7.35
N GLY A 287 16.46 3.24 -6.49
CA GLY A 287 17.49 3.11 -5.47
C GLY A 287 17.34 1.83 -4.67
N ASP A 288 18.29 1.57 -3.77
CA ASP A 288 18.20 0.45 -2.84
C ASP A 288 17.23 0.75 -1.68
N ILE A 289 16.93 -0.29 -0.88
CA ILE A 289 15.96 -0.19 0.22
C ILE A 289 16.40 0.79 1.31
N ARG A 290 17.69 0.91 1.58
CA ARG A 290 18.19 1.89 2.55
C ARG A 290 18.02 3.33 2.07
N THR A 291 18.18 3.56 0.78
CA THR A 291 17.89 4.84 0.15
C THR A 291 16.39 5.15 0.27
N VAL A 292 15.53 4.18 0.01
CA VAL A 292 14.07 4.32 0.16
C VAL A 292 13.71 4.66 1.61
N GLU A 293 14.28 3.97 2.60
CA GLU A 293 14.09 4.29 4.03
C GLU A 293 14.44 5.74 4.33
N ARG A 294 15.63 6.18 3.92
CA ARG A 294 16.10 7.56 4.18
C ARG A 294 15.21 8.60 3.54
N VAL A 295 14.85 8.40 2.27
CA VAL A 295 14.04 9.35 1.52
C VAL A 295 12.63 9.46 2.08
N THR A 296 12.01 8.34 2.37
CA THR A 296 10.61 8.30 2.82
C THR A 296 10.43 8.73 4.27
N ASN A 297 11.51 8.80 5.06
CA ASN A 297 11.52 9.39 6.40
C ASN A 297 11.98 10.86 6.40
N ASP A 298 12.38 11.40 5.25
CA ASP A 298 12.73 12.82 5.14
C ASP A 298 11.44 13.66 5.21
N PRO A 299 11.38 14.69 6.07
CA PRO A 299 10.21 15.58 6.16
C PRO A 299 9.78 16.17 4.82
N ARG A 300 10.72 16.44 3.91
CA ARG A 300 10.41 16.97 2.57
C ARG A 300 9.59 15.99 1.74
N PHE A 301 9.88 14.69 1.81
CA PHE A 301 9.04 13.66 1.20
C PHE A 301 7.68 13.56 1.89
N GLN A 302 7.68 13.59 3.22
CA GLN A 302 6.47 13.40 4.03
C GLN A 302 5.47 14.54 3.88
N GLU A 303 5.93 15.76 3.58
CA GLU A 303 5.11 16.96 3.37
C GLU A 303 4.77 17.21 1.89
N ALA A 304 5.49 16.58 0.97
CA ALA A 304 5.29 16.76 -0.46
C ALA A 304 3.97 16.16 -0.96
N VAL A 305 3.62 16.47 -2.20
CA VAL A 305 2.50 15.85 -2.92
C VAL A 305 3.07 14.90 -3.98
N ILE A 306 2.99 13.60 -3.69
CA ILE A 306 3.50 12.53 -4.57
C ILE A 306 2.34 11.53 -4.79
N PRO A 307 1.48 11.78 -5.79
CA PRO A 307 0.21 11.06 -5.89
C PRO A 307 0.33 9.55 -6.08
N ALA A 308 1.46 9.09 -6.59
CA ALA A 308 1.75 7.67 -6.75
C ALA A 308 2.31 6.99 -5.50
N GLY A 309 2.69 7.74 -4.44
CA GLY A 309 3.50 7.11 -3.42
C GLY A 309 3.41 7.65 -1.98
N ASN A 310 2.77 8.79 -1.71
CA ASN A 310 2.81 9.35 -0.36
C ASN A 310 1.45 9.75 0.24
N LEU A 311 0.37 9.15 -0.24
CA LEU A 311 -0.87 9.22 0.53
C LEU A 311 -0.62 8.58 1.90
N CYS A 312 -1.07 9.19 2.96
CA CYS A 312 -0.95 8.66 4.32
C CYS A 312 -2.29 8.60 5.02
N GLY A 313 -2.43 7.66 5.91
CA GLY A 313 -3.62 7.41 6.69
C GLY A 313 -3.50 6.13 7.49
N THR A 314 -4.62 5.63 8.01
CA THR A 314 -4.68 4.40 8.78
C THR A 314 -5.15 3.21 7.94
N ALA A 315 -4.99 2.00 8.49
CA ALA A 315 -5.54 0.78 7.88
C ALA A 315 -7.07 0.87 7.76
N GLU A 316 -7.73 1.39 8.78
CA GLU A 316 -9.18 1.58 8.76
C GLU A 316 -9.61 2.55 7.65
N GLU A 317 -8.92 3.66 7.47
CA GLU A 317 -9.25 4.65 6.43
C GLU A 317 -9.11 4.07 5.02
N MET A 318 -8.04 3.31 4.75
CA MET A 318 -7.90 2.61 3.46
C MET A 318 -8.95 1.50 3.31
N GLY A 319 -9.24 0.77 4.39
CA GLY A 319 -10.32 -0.23 4.41
C GLY A 319 -11.70 0.41 4.16
N ARG A 320 -11.93 1.60 4.70
CA ARG A 320 -13.14 2.39 4.46
C ARG A 320 -13.26 2.81 2.98
N PHE A 321 -12.17 3.22 2.37
CA PHE A 321 -12.11 3.53 0.94
C PHE A 321 -12.53 2.31 0.09
N PHE A 322 -11.97 1.14 0.35
CA PHE A 322 -12.35 -0.07 -0.38
C PHE A 322 -13.76 -0.55 -0.05
N GLN A 323 -14.24 -0.34 1.18
CA GLN A 323 -15.63 -0.64 1.53
C GLN A 323 -16.60 0.26 0.75
N MET A 324 -16.29 1.52 0.58
CA MET A 324 -17.06 2.45 -0.26
C MET A 324 -17.14 1.92 -1.69
N MET A 325 -16.05 1.41 -2.22
CA MET A 325 -16.04 0.79 -3.56
C MET A 325 -16.93 -0.46 -3.61
N LEU A 326 -16.86 -1.34 -2.61
CA LEU A 326 -17.76 -2.52 -2.49
C LEU A 326 -19.23 -2.12 -2.42
N ASN A 327 -19.52 -0.97 -1.80
CA ASN A 327 -20.87 -0.42 -1.70
C ASN A 327 -21.34 0.27 -3.01
N GLY A 328 -20.58 0.15 -4.09
CA GLY A 328 -20.93 0.80 -5.36
C GLY A 328 -20.85 2.32 -5.32
N GLY A 329 -19.97 2.89 -4.52
CA GLY A 329 -19.74 4.32 -4.39
C GLY A 329 -20.49 5.02 -3.26
N LEU A 330 -21.09 4.25 -2.34
CA LEU A 330 -21.81 4.77 -1.18
C LEU A 330 -21.01 4.63 0.10
N TRP A 331 -21.04 5.65 0.93
CA TRP A 331 -20.54 5.60 2.31
C TRP A 331 -21.51 6.29 3.26
N ASN A 332 -22.00 5.53 4.26
CA ASN A 332 -23.00 6.01 5.23
C ASN A 332 -24.20 6.74 4.57
N GLY A 333 -24.71 6.17 3.49
CA GLY A 333 -25.83 6.74 2.74
C GLY A 333 -25.47 7.92 1.83
N ARG A 334 -24.20 8.36 1.84
CA ARG A 334 -23.70 9.44 1.00
C ARG A 334 -23.07 8.89 -0.27
N ARG A 335 -23.47 9.44 -1.41
CA ARG A 335 -22.86 9.06 -2.68
C ARG A 335 -21.53 9.78 -2.88
N ILE A 336 -20.46 8.97 -2.98
CA ILE A 336 -19.11 9.47 -3.28
C ILE A 336 -18.90 9.52 -4.79
N CYS A 337 -19.29 8.44 -5.48
CA CYS A 337 -19.29 8.36 -6.94
C CYS A 337 -20.35 7.35 -7.39
N SER A 338 -20.60 7.27 -8.70
CA SER A 338 -21.58 6.34 -9.24
C SER A 338 -21.06 4.90 -9.24
N GLU A 339 -21.99 3.94 -9.24
CA GLU A 339 -21.67 2.52 -9.34
C GLU A 339 -20.93 2.20 -10.64
N ILE A 340 -21.34 2.80 -11.75
CA ILE A 340 -20.68 2.59 -13.03
C ILE A 340 -19.22 3.06 -13.01
N THR A 341 -18.92 4.11 -12.28
CA THR A 341 -17.55 4.60 -12.10
C THR A 341 -16.70 3.57 -11.36
N ILE A 342 -17.22 2.95 -10.29
CA ILE A 342 -16.53 1.87 -9.60
C ILE A 342 -16.29 0.68 -10.53
N ARG A 343 -17.31 0.26 -11.28
CA ARG A 343 -17.17 -0.87 -12.23
C ARG A 343 -16.10 -0.61 -13.29
N ARG A 344 -16.03 0.60 -13.82
CA ARG A 344 -14.99 1.00 -14.77
C ARG A 344 -13.60 0.99 -14.15
N ALA A 345 -13.47 1.44 -12.90
CA ALA A 345 -12.19 1.50 -12.19
C ALA A 345 -11.60 0.10 -11.90
N ILE A 346 -12.45 -0.92 -11.74
CA ILE A 346 -12.03 -2.28 -11.41
C ILE A 346 -12.07 -3.25 -12.60
N GLN A 347 -12.55 -2.82 -13.75
CA GLN A 347 -12.63 -3.66 -14.94
C GLN A 347 -11.25 -3.99 -15.47
N GLN A 348 -10.98 -5.28 -15.72
CA GLN A 348 -9.71 -5.70 -16.31
C GLN A 348 -9.49 -5.01 -17.66
N PHE A 349 -8.29 -4.49 -17.86
CA PHE A 349 -7.80 -3.98 -19.11
C PHE A 349 -6.63 -4.83 -19.62
N GLY A 350 -6.77 -5.32 -20.86
CA GLY A 350 -5.79 -6.23 -21.46
C GLY A 350 -5.84 -7.64 -20.84
N SER A 351 -4.81 -8.42 -21.09
CA SER A 351 -4.65 -9.77 -20.57
C SER A 351 -3.64 -9.83 -19.43
N LEU A 352 -3.54 -10.98 -18.78
CA LEU A 352 -2.43 -11.30 -17.91
C LEU A 352 -1.12 -11.19 -18.69
N GLN A 353 -0.23 -10.31 -18.23
CA GLN A 353 1.08 -10.11 -18.84
C GLN A 353 2.16 -10.07 -17.75
N ILE A 354 3.39 -10.38 -18.16
CA ILE A 354 4.55 -10.12 -17.31
C ILE A 354 4.82 -8.61 -17.32
N ASP A 355 4.75 -8.00 -16.14
CA ASP A 355 5.10 -6.61 -15.94
C ASP A 355 6.60 -6.42 -16.16
N ARG A 356 6.99 -5.51 -17.04
CA ARG A 356 8.39 -5.32 -17.46
C ARG A 356 9.25 -4.59 -16.44
N THR A 357 8.63 -3.90 -15.50
CA THR A 357 9.33 -3.25 -14.38
C THR A 357 9.53 -4.23 -13.21
N MET A 358 8.46 -4.91 -12.79
CA MET A 358 8.47 -5.82 -11.63
C MET A 358 8.88 -7.24 -11.99
N MET A 359 8.86 -7.61 -13.27
CA MET A 359 9.23 -8.93 -13.80
C MET A 359 8.36 -10.07 -13.25
N ILE A 360 7.11 -9.80 -12.94
CA ILE A 360 6.11 -10.77 -12.46
C ILE A 360 4.83 -10.68 -13.27
N PRO A 361 4.04 -11.77 -13.34
CA PRO A 361 2.74 -11.74 -14.00
C PRO A 361 1.77 -10.81 -13.24
N MET A 362 1.11 -9.91 -13.97
CA MET A 362 0.16 -8.96 -13.41
C MET A 362 -1.11 -8.85 -14.24
N ARG A 363 -2.23 -8.67 -13.54
CA ARG A 363 -3.52 -8.25 -14.12
C ARG A 363 -3.85 -6.88 -13.55
N PHE A 364 -4.10 -5.92 -14.42
CA PHE A 364 -4.48 -4.56 -14.03
C PHE A 364 -5.87 -4.18 -14.56
N SER A 365 -6.57 -3.35 -13.80
CA SER A 365 -7.55 -2.41 -14.33
C SER A 365 -6.87 -1.07 -14.61
N ALA A 366 -7.65 -0.08 -15.01
CA ALA A 366 -7.15 1.29 -15.07
C ALA A 366 -6.99 1.87 -13.66
N GLY A 367 -5.95 1.44 -12.96
CA GLY A 367 -5.54 1.94 -11.65
C GLY A 367 -5.45 0.93 -10.52
N MET A 368 -6.00 -0.28 -10.68
CA MET A 368 -6.00 -1.29 -9.62
C MET A 368 -5.23 -2.53 -10.04
N MET A 369 -4.67 -3.21 -9.05
CA MET A 369 -4.10 -4.55 -9.18
C MET A 369 -5.19 -5.57 -8.90
N LEU A 370 -5.44 -6.47 -9.86
CA LEU A 370 -6.52 -7.45 -9.80
C LEU A 370 -6.01 -8.81 -9.30
N GLY A 371 -6.92 -9.59 -8.71
CA GLY A 371 -6.66 -10.97 -8.31
C GLY A 371 -6.73 -11.95 -9.49
N GLY A 372 -6.87 -13.23 -9.22
CA GLY A 372 -6.88 -14.26 -10.25
C GLY A 372 -7.33 -15.63 -9.76
N ASN A 373 -7.59 -16.52 -10.72
CA ASN A 373 -7.94 -17.92 -10.52
C ASN A 373 -6.88 -18.82 -11.18
N PRO A 374 -6.51 -19.96 -10.58
CA PRO A 374 -6.91 -20.45 -9.25
C PRO A 374 -6.26 -19.68 -8.11
N VAL A 375 -5.18 -18.97 -8.39
CA VAL A 375 -4.44 -18.13 -7.43
C VAL A 375 -4.04 -16.83 -8.12
N GLY A 376 -4.11 -15.73 -7.39
CA GLY A 376 -3.66 -14.41 -7.83
C GLY A 376 -2.99 -13.64 -6.72
N LEU A 377 -2.75 -12.36 -6.95
CA LEU A 377 -2.10 -11.46 -5.99
C LEU A 377 -2.84 -11.43 -4.63
N TRP A 378 -4.16 -11.53 -4.65
CA TRP A 378 -5.01 -11.45 -3.46
C TRP A 378 -5.45 -12.83 -2.94
N GLY A 379 -4.70 -13.87 -3.29
CA GLY A 379 -4.89 -15.22 -2.80
C GLY A 379 -5.64 -16.14 -3.76
N GLN A 380 -6.13 -17.25 -3.21
CA GLN A 380 -6.85 -18.27 -3.95
C GLN A 380 -8.24 -17.80 -4.36
N ASN A 381 -8.64 -18.18 -5.57
CA ASN A 381 -9.98 -17.86 -6.12
C ASN A 381 -10.34 -16.37 -5.95
N SER A 382 -9.41 -15.51 -6.32
CA SER A 382 -9.50 -14.05 -6.09
C SER A 382 -9.79 -13.25 -7.36
N ARG A 383 -10.48 -13.85 -8.33
CA ARG A 383 -10.79 -13.22 -9.62
C ARG A 383 -11.47 -11.86 -9.48
N PHE A 384 -12.36 -11.71 -8.50
CA PHE A 384 -13.14 -10.48 -8.29
C PHE A 384 -12.50 -9.55 -7.25
N ALA A 385 -11.28 -9.84 -6.82
CA ALA A 385 -10.54 -8.98 -5.92
C ALA A 385 -9.83 -7.87 -6.70
N PHE A 386 -9.77 -6.70 -6.08
CA PHE A 386 -9.11 -5.52 -6.60
C PHE A 386 -8.50 -4.73 -5.46
N GLY A 387 -7.37 -4.12 -5.70
CA GLY A 387 -6.67 -3.36 -4.68
C GLY A 387 -5.32 -2.85 -5.16
N HIS A 388 -4.43 -2.60 -4.23
CA HIS A 388 -3.07 -2.21 -4.53
C HIS A 388 -2.11 -2.58 -3.40
N VAL A 389 -0.90 -2.97 -3.76
CA VAL A 389 0.19 -3.18 -2.81
C VAL A 389 0.97 -1.88 -2.59
N GLY A 390 1.62 -1.77 -1.44
CA GLY A 390 2.58 -0.71 -1.13
C GLY A 390 3.91 -1.32 -0.70
N LEU A 391 4.97 -1.11 -1.48
CA LEU A 391 6.30 -1.67 -1.26
C LEU A 391 6.27 -3.16 -0.86
N ILE A 392 5.44 -3.93 -1.58
CA ILE A 392 5.24 -5.38 -1.54
C ILE A 392 4.49 -5.87 -0.29
N ASN A 393 4.68 -5.26 0.88
CA ASN A 393 4.17 -5.77 2.15
C ASN A 393 2.88 -5.12 2.65
N LYS A 394 2.55 -3.92 2.19
CA LYS A 394 1.27 -3.29 2.47
C LYS A 394 0.26 -3.83 1.47
N LEU A 395 -0.75 -4.50 2.00
CA LEU A 395 -1.75 -5.18 1.19
C LEU A 395 -3.13 -4.58 1.47
N CYS A 396 -3.67 -3.87 0.48
CA CYS A 396 -4.96 -3.20 0.60
C CYS A 396 -5.84 -3.65 -0.56
N TRP A 397 -6.92 -4.36 -0.25
CA TRP A 397 -7.81 -4.87 -1.30
C TRP A 397 -9.24 -5.04 -0.81
N ALA A 398 -10.13 -5.21 -1.75
CA ALA A 398 -11.48 -5.69 -1.55
C ALA A 398 -11.74 -6.90 -2.44
N ASP A 399 -12.61 -7.79 -2.00
CA ASP A 399 -13.07 -8.93 -2.79
C ASP A 399 -14.59 -8.94 -2.80
N ALA A 400 -15.18 -8.58 -3.92
CA ALA A 400 -16.62 -8.50 -4.06
C ALA A 400 -17.29 -9.87 -4.00
N ALA A 401 -16.61 -10.94 -4.40
CA ALA A 401 -17.14 -12.29 -4.31
C ALA A 401 -17.11 -12.87 -2.89
N ARG A 402 -16.40 -12.24 -1.97
CA ARG A 402 -16.34 -12.59 -0.55
C ARG A 402 -16.97 -11.54 0.35
N ASP A 403 -17.28 -10.36 -0.20
CA ASP A 403 -17.76 -9.19 0.53
C ASP A 403 -16.85 -8.82 1.69
N ILE A 404 -15.57 -8.65 1.38
CA ILE A 404 -14.54 -8.25 2.34
C ILE A 404 -13.75 -7.04 1.86
N SER A 405 -13.32 -6.25 2.81
CA SER A 405 -12.34 -5.17 2.65
C SER A 405 -11.20 -5.41 3.63
N VAL A 406 -9.97 -5.48 3.14
CA VAL A 406 -8.79 -5.81 3.93
C VAL A 406 -7.73 -4.74 3.74
N SER A 407 -7.18 -4.25 4.84
CA SER A 407 -6.04 -3.33 4.82
C SER A 407 -5.02 -3.78 5.85
N LEU A 408 -3.91 -4.30 5.37
CA LEU A 408 -2.74 -4.65 6.15
C LEU A 408 -1.66 -3.60 5.91
N LEU A 409 -1.38 -2.79 6.90
CA LEU A 409 -0.31 -1.80 6.88
C LEU A 409 0.80 -2.20 7.83
N ASN A 410 2.00 -1.84 7.48
CA ASN A 410 3.20 -2.16 8.26
C ASN A 410 4.30 -1.15 7.96
N THR A 411 5.35 -1.14 8.77
CA THR A 411 6.39 -0.13 8.71
C THR A 411 7.75 -0.67 8.26
N GLY A 412 7.90 -1.97 8.14
CA GLY A 412 9.07 -2.58 7.51
C GLY A 412 8.92 -2.64 6.00
N ILE A 413 10.04 -2.55 5.30
CA ILE A 413 10.09 -2.66 3.82
C ILE A 413 11.04 -3.80 3.39
N PRO A 414 10.84 -5.04 3.87
CA PRO A 414 11.59 -6.18 3.40
C PRO A 414 11.17 -6.54 1.97
N ILE A 415 12.06 -7.15 1.21
CA ILE A 415 11.75 -7.59 -0.16
C ILE A 415 11.60 -9.12 -0.21
N VAL A 416 12.68 -9.84 -0.15
CA VAL A 416 12.71 -11.30 -0.12
C VAL A 416 13.33 -11.74 1.19
N GLY A 417 12.68 -12.65 1.89
CA GLY A 417 13.20 -13.12 3.17
C GLY A 417 12.26 -14.08 3.88
N HIS A 418 12.57 -14.34 5.12
CA HIS A 418 11.88 -15.31 5.99
C HIS A 418 10.46 -14.90 6.38
N HIS A 419 10.04 -13.68 6.09
CA HIS A 419 8.68 -13.18 6.33
C HIS A 419 7.67 -13.65 5.28
N LEU A 420 8.12 -14.03 4.07
CA LEU A 420 7.22 -14.36 2.95
C LEU A 420 6.23 -15.49 3.26
N PRO A 421 6.61 -16.59 3.93
CA PRO A 421 5.63 -17.61 4.32
C PRO A 421 4.54 -17.08 5.24
N ALA A 422 4.86 -16.20 6.19
CA ALA A 422 3.88 -15.61 7.09
C ALA A 422 2.95 -14.64 6.37
N LEU A 423 3.47 -13.86 5.43
CA LEU A 423 2.67 -12.96 4.60
C LEU A 423 1.71 -13.75 3.69
N ALA A 424 2.21 -14.79 3.03
CA ALA A 424 1.39 -15.69 2.21
C ALA A 424 0.30 -16.39 3.04
N LYS A 425 0.63 -16.82 4.26
CA LYS A 425 -0.34 -17.44 5.18
C LYS A 425 -1.43 -16.48 5.61
N PHE A 426 -1.11 -15.20 5.81
CA PHE A 426 -2.12 -14.18 6.11
C PHE A 426 -3.13 -14.09 4.95
N VAL A 427 -2.66 -13.94 3.71
CA VAL A 427 -3.53 -13.84 2.54
C VAL A 427 -4.36 -15.11 2.35
N TYR A 428 -3.76 -16.28 2.51
CA TYR A 428 -4.47 -17.56 2.46
C TYR A 428 -5.55 -17.68 3.54
N THR A 429 -5.23 -17.29 4.77
CA THR A 429 -6.18 -17.34 5.90
C THR A 429 -7.40 -16.47 5.65
N VAL A 430 -7.21 -15.28 5.09
CA VAL A 430 -8.32 -14.40 4.70
C VAL A 430 -9.24 -15.11 3.70
N GLY A 431 -8.69 -15.67 2.63
CA GLY A 431 -9.46 -16.38 1.63
C GLY A 431 -10.16 -17.63 2.15
N ASP A 432 -9.53 -18.36 3.08
CA ASP A 432 -10.07 -19.54 3.72
C ASP A 432 -11.22 -19.24 4.68
N ARG A 433 -11.06 -18.17 5.47
CA ARG A 433 -12.06 -17.79 6.50
C ARG A 433 -13.26 -17.02 5.94
N PHE A 434 -13.13 -16.46 4.73
CA PHE A 434 -14.22 -15.81 4.02
C PHE A 434 -14.46 -16.51 2.68
N PRO A 435 -15.24 -17.60 2.67
CA PRO A 435 -15.50 -18.35 1.44
C PRO A 435 -16.28 -17.51 0.43
N LEU A 436 -16.21 -17.92 -0.84
CA LEU A 436 -16.97 -17.30 -1.91
C LEU A 436 -18.47 -17.34 -1.61
N ILE A 437 -19.11 -16.20 -1.72
CA ILE A 437 -20.56 -16.06 -1.58
C ILE A 437 -21.22 -16.62 -2.87
N PRO A 438 -22.37 -17.31 -2.79
CA PRO A 438 -23.11 -17.72 -3.98
C PRO A 438 -23.36 -16.54 -4.92
N GLU A 439 -23.20 -16.78 -6.21
CA GLU A 439 -23.19 -15.72 -7.24
C GLU A 439 -24.40 -14.80 -7.16
N HIS A 440 -25.60 -15.35 -6.94
CA HIS A 440 -26.84 -14.58 -6.83
C HIS A 440 -26.94 -13.68 -5.57
N ARG A 441 -26.00 -13.82 -4.61
CA ARG A 441 -25.95 -12.99 -3.40
C ARG A 441 -24.78 -12.01 -3.37
N ARG A 442 -23.95 -12.03 -4.42
CA ARG A 442 -22.79 -11.12 -4.47
C ARG A 442 -23.21 -9.68 -4.70
N PRO A 443 -22.42 -8.72 -4.22
CA PRO A 443 -22.62 -7.33 -4.61
C PRO A 443 -22.65 -7.15 -6.14
N LEU A 444 -23.42 -6.19 -6.62
CA LEU A 444 -23.56 -5.94 -8.07
C LEU A 444 -22.23 -5.68 -8.77
N ILE A 445 -21.26 -5.11 -8.09
CA ILE A 445 -19.92 -4.89 -8.67
C ILE A 445 -19.15 -6.18 -8.95
N ALA A 446 -19.57 -7.32 -8.42
CA ALA A 446 -18.99 -8.63 -8.68
C ALA A 446 -19.65 -9.39 -9.83
N ALA A 447 -20.64 -8.80 -10.46
CA ALA A 447 -21.40 -9.46 -11.54
C ALA A 447 -20.66 -9.40 -12.89
#